data_547d4d62845891ec5e15d5bf29c8ffdd
#
_entry.id   547d4d62845891ec5e15d5bf29c8ffdd
#
_cell.length_a   1.000
_cell.length_b   1.000
_cell.length_c   1.000
_cell.angle_alpha   90.00
_cell.angle_beta   90.00
_cell.angle_gamma   90.00
#
_symmetry.space_group_name_H-M   'P 1'
#
loop_
_entity.id
_entity.type
_entity.pdbx_description
1 polymer ?
#
loop_
_entity_poly.entity_id
_entity_poly.type
_entity_poly.pdbx_seq_one_letter_code
_entity_poly.pdbx_strand_id
1 'polypeptide(L)'
;MKNIFYIFLGGGLGSILRYAISKLFVTDKSSFPWSTLIANFIGCFIIGIVLGWFLNNNKQYSDLYVFLSIGFCGGLTTFSTFSVEGLTYLKNGDLLIFLTYLLFSIIGSILLAALGYYIYQLGNS
;
A
#
# COMPACT_ATOMS: atom_id res chain seq x y z
N MET A 1 1.96 -17.77 17.83
CA MET A 1 1.06 -18.55 16.95
C MET A 1 -0.15 -17.77 16.49
N LYS A 2 -0.85 -17.06 17.38
CA LYS A 2 -1.98 -16.19 16.99
C LYS A 2 -1.61 -15.18 15.91
N ASN A 3 -0.48 -14.53 16.02
CA ASN A 3 -0.05 -13.48 15.09
C ASN A 3 0.11 -14.01 13.65
N ILE A 4 0.62 -15.22 13.49
CA ILE A 4 0.77 -15.86 12.17
C ILE A 4 -0.60 -16.02 11.50
N PHE A 5 -1.61 -16.43 12.26
CA PHE A 5 -2.98 -16.58 11.76
C PHE A 5 -3.57 -15.23 11.34
N TYR A 6 -3.37 -14.17 12.13
CA TYR A 6 -3.84 -12.82 11.79
C TYR A 6 -3.12 -12.27 10.58
N ILE A 7 -1.82 -12.50 10.44
CA ILE A 7 -1.05 -12.12 9.25
C ILE A 7 -1.58 -12.85 8.01
N PHE A 8 -1.83 -14.13 8.13
CA PHE A 8 -2.39 -14.95 7.04
C PHE A 8 -3.74 -14.42 6.57
N LEU A 9 -4.67 -14.17 7.49
CA LEU A 9 -5.99 -13.64 7.16
C LEU A 9 -5.90 -12.23 6.57
N GLY A 10 -5.20 -11.33 7.23
CA GLY A 10 -5.02 -9.96 6.77
C GLY A 10 -4.31 -9.91 5.42
N GLY A 11 -3.22 -10.65 5.27
CA GLY A 11 -2.45 -10.73 4.04
C GLY A 11 -3.26 -11.28 2.87
N GLY A 12 -4.05 -12.33 3.12
CA GLY A 12 -4.96 -12.88 2.13
C GLY A 12 -6.00 -11.87 1.67
N LEU A 13 -6.67 -11.20 2.62
CA LEU A 13 -7.66 -10.16 2.30
C LEU A 13 -7.03 -8.98 1.55
N GLY A 14 -5.87 -8.50 1.99
CA GLY A 14 -5.15 -7.42 1.32
C GLY A 14 -4.76 -7.80 -0.12
N SER A 15 -4.23 -9.00 -0.31
CA SER A 15 -3.83 -9.50 -1.63
C SER A 15 -5.03 -9.68 -2.56
N ILE A 16 -6.16 -10.18 -2.04
CA ILE A 16 -7.40 -10.31 -2.82
C ILE A 16 -7.91 -8.93 -3.24
N LEU A 17 -7.90 -7.96 -2.33
CA LEU A 17 -8.32 -6.58 -2.66
C LEU A 17 -7.40 -5.97 -3.72
N ARG A 18 -6.09 -6.16 -3.60
CA ARG A 18 -5.13 -5.71 -4.63
C ARG A 18 -5.42 -6.34 -6.00
N TYR A 19 -5.70 -7.63 -6.01
CA TYR A 19 -6.09 -8.32 -7.24
C TYR A 19 -7.38 -7.75 -7.82
N ALA A 20 -8.40 -7.49 -6.98
CA ALA A 20 -9.66 -6.88 -7.41
C ALA A 20 -9.43 -5.48 -8.02
N ILE A 21 -8.58 -4.66 -7.38
CA ILE A 21 -8.20 -3.34 -7.93
C ILE A 21 -7.54 -3.50 -9.31
N SER A 22 -6.68 -4.49 -9.48
CA SER A 22 -6.02 -4.74 -10.78
C SER A 22 -7.02 -5.08 -11.90
N LYS A 23 -8.16 -5.66 -11.55
CA LYS A 23 -9.22 -5.97 -12.52
C LYS A 23 -10.04 -4.74 -12.92
N LEU A 24 -10.14 -3.74 -12.05
CA LEU A 24 -10.85 -2.49 -12.37
C LEU A 24 -10.09 -1.62 -13.37
N PHE A 25 -8.78 -1.74 -13.41
CA PHE A 25 -7.90 -0.99 -14.31
C PHE A 25 -7.32 -1.93 -15.37
N VAL A 26 -8.17 -2.39 -16.30
CA VAL A 26 -7.70 -3.15 -17.46
C VAL A 26 -7.01 -2.16 -18.40
N THR A 27 -5.69 -2.13 -18.35
CA THR A 27 -4.88 -1.22 -19.15
C THR A 27 -4.10 -1.96 -20.22
N ASP A 28 -3.98 -1.35 -21.38
CA ASP A 28 -3.02 -1.80 -22.38
C ASP A 28 -1.61 -1.75 -21.79
N LYS A 29 -0.76 -2.69 -22.19
CA LYS A 29 0.61 -2.84 -21.66
C LYS A 29 1.50 -1.60 -21.80
N SER A 30 1.04 -0.59 -22.54
CA SER A 30 1.74 0.67 -22.78
C SER A 30 1.29 1.81 -21.88
N SER A 31 0.28 1.61 -21.02
CA SER A 31 -0.25 2.68 -20.18
C SER A 31 0.37 2.70 -18.79
N PHE A 32 0.19 3.83 -18.11
CA PHE A 32 0.70 4.04 -16.75
C PHE A 32 0.08 3.01 -15.76
N PRO A 33 0.85 2.48 -14.81
CA PRO A 33 0.41 1.38 -13.92
C PRO A 33 -0.48 1.87 -12.76
N TRP A 34 -1.66 2.36 -13.10
CA TRP A 34 -2.61 2.95 -12.14
C TRP A 34 -3.02 1.98 -11.04
N SER A 35 -3.24 0.72 -11.37
CA SER A 35 -3.74 -0.25 -10.39
C SER A 35 -2.75 -0.47 -9.24
N THR A 36 -1.47 -0.62 -9.53
CA THR A 36 -0.41 -0.78 -8.54
C THR A 36 -0.25 0.50 -7.71
N LEU A 37 -0.24 1.65 -8.38
CA LEU A 37 -0.12 2.95 -7.71
C LEU A 37 -1.27 3.17 -6.73
N ILE A 38 -2.51 2.93 -7.16
CA ILE A 38 -3.70 3.12 -6.33
C ILE A 38 -3.72 2.13 -5.15
N ALA A 39 -3.40 0.86 -5.39
CA ALA A 39 -3.32 -0.13 -4.31
C ALA A 39 -2.29 0.26 -3.24
N ASN A 40 -1.11 0.71 -3.66
CA ASN A 40 -0.07 1.19 -2.77
C ASN A 40 -0.52 2.46 -2.03
N PHE A 41 -1.17 3.40 -2.70
CA PHE A 41 -1.68 4.64 -2.09
C PHE A 41 -2.74 4.36 -1.03
N ILE A 42 -3.70 3.49 -1.31
CA ILE A 42 -4.74 3.11 -0.36
C ILE A 42 -4.10 2.43 0.86
N GLY A 43 -3.20 1.48 0.63
CA GLY A 43 -2.51 0.79 1.71
C GLY A 43 -1.66 1.72 2.58
N CYS A 44 -0.95 2.67 1.97
CA CYS A 44 -0.15 3.66 2.69
C CYS A 44 -1.01 4.64 3.51
N PHE A 45 -2.15 5.07 2.97
CA PHE A 45 -3.10 5.90 3.72
C PHE A 45 -3.65 5.16 4.93
N ILE A 46 -4.08 3.90 4.75
CA ILE A 46 -4.61 3.08 5.83
C ILE A 46 -3.55 2.81 6.89
N ILE A 47 -2.30 2.47 6.52
CA ILE A 47 -1.25 2.22 7.50
C ILE A 47 -0.92 3.47 8.31
N GLY A 48 -1.03 4.66 7.72
CA GLY A 48 -0.89 5.92 8.44
C GLY A 48 -1.93 6.09 9.55
N ILE A 49 -3.20 5.84 9.24
CA ILE A 49 -4.29 5.87 10.21
C ILE A 49 -4.07 4.83 11.31
N VAL A 50 -3.74 3.60 10.92
CA VAL A 50 -3.48 2.49 11.84
C VAL A 50 -2.34 2.83 12.78
N LEU A 51 -1.26 3.40 12.28
CA LEU A 51 -0.11 3.82 13.09
C LEU A 51 -0.52 4.89 14.12
N GLY A 52 -1.28 5.91 13.67
CA GLY A 52 -1.77 6.96 14.57
C GLY A 52 -2.61 6.40 15.71
N TRP A 53 -3.52 5.48 15.38
CA TRP A 53 -4.41 4.85 16.36
C TRP A 53 -3.62 4.04 17.40
N PHE A 54 -2.70 3.20 16.93
CA PHE A 54 -1.96 2.30 17.83
C PHE A 54 -0.95 3.03 18.71
N LEU A 55 -0.28 4.05 18.20
CA LEU A 55 0.65 4.84 18.99
C LEU A 55 -0.07 5.59 20.11
N ASN A 56 -1.23 6.17 19.82
CA ASN A 56 -2.01 6.90 20.81
C ASN A 56 -2.61 6.01 21.91
N ASN A 57 -2.84 4.74 21.61
CA ASN A 57 -3.49 3.81 22.53
C ASN A 57 -2.54 2.77 23.12
N ASN A 58 -1.23 2.86 22.84
CA ASN A 58 -0.20 1.89 23.28
C ASN A 58 -0.53 0.45 22.87
N LYS A 59 -1.16 0.25 21.71
CA LYS A 59 -1.64 -1.06 21.25
C LYS A 59 -0.78 -1.67 20.14
N GLN A 60 0.49 -1.29 20.05
CA GLN A 60 1.40 -1.71 18.97
C GLN A 60 1.52 -3.23 18.79
N TYR A 61 1.27 -4.00 19.84
CA TYR A 61 1.38 -5.45 19.82
C TYR A 61 0.02 -6.15 19.87
N SER A 62 -1.08 -5.42 19.63
CA SER A 62 -2.40 -6.05 19.60
C SER A 62 -2.58 -6.92 18.36
N ASP A 63 -3.40 -7.94 18.49
CA ASP A 63 -3.75 -8.84 17.37
C ASP A 63 -4.29 -8.05 16.16
N LEU A 64 -5.08 -7.00 16.44
CA LEU A 64 -5.65 -6.14 15.41
C LEU A 64 -4.58 -5.32 14.68
N TYR A 65 -3.54 -4.85 15.39
CA TYR A 65 -2.42 -4.17 14.75
C TYR A 65 -1.70 -5.10 13.77
N VAL A 66 -1.39 -6.32 14.21
CA VAL A 66 -0.71 -7.32 13.38
C VAL A 66 -1.56 -7.65 12.14
N PHE A 67 -2.87 -7.83 12.33
CA PHE A 67 -3.80 -8.08 11.23
C PHE A 67 -3.82 -6.94 10.22
N LEU A 68 -3.97 -5.68 10.68
CA LEU A 68 -4.14 -4.53 9.81
C LEU A 68 -2.81 -4.09 9.18
N SER A 69 -1.74 -3.96 9.97
CA SER A 69 -0.47 -3.40 9.48
C SER A 69 0.32 -4.42 8.67
N ILE A 70 0.73 -5.52 9.30
CA ILE A 70 1.59 -6.52 8.66
C ILE A 70 0.78 -7.34 7.64
N GLY A 71 -0.42 -7.78 8.04
CA GLY A 71 -1.28 -8.59 7.18
C GLY A 71 -1.91 -7.76 6.06
N PHE A 72 -2.94 -7.00 6.38
CA PHE A 72 -3.80 -6.36 5.38
C PHE A 72 -3.06 -5.32 4.54
N CYS A 73 -2.42 -4.32 5.16
CA CYS A 73 -1.67 -3.32 4.41
C CYS A 73 -0.48 -3.94 3.68
N GLY A 74 0.22 -4.90 4.32
CA GLY A 74 1.32 -5.62 3.68
C GLY A 74 0.89 -6.44 2.47
N GLY A 75 -0.29 -7.06 2.52
CA GLY A 75 -0.86 -7.80 1.38
C GLY A 75 -1.41 -6.90 0.28
N LEU A 76 -1.99 -5.75 0.65
CA LEU A 76 -2.56 -4.79 -0.28
C LEU A 76 -1.48 -4.04 -1.07
N THR A 77 -0.41 -3.61 -0.41
CA THR A 77 0.71 -2.92 -1.05
C THR A 77 1.69 -3.91 -1.69
N THR A 78 2.42 -3.47 -2.71
CA THR A 78 3.38 -4.35 -3.38
C THR A 78 4.57 -3.56 -3.93
N PHE A 79 5.75 -3.96 -3.53
CA PHE A 79 7.00 -3.49 -4.11
C PHE A 79 7.45 -4.37 -5.28
N SER A 80 7.14 -5.67 -5.25
CA SER A 80 7.53 -6.60 -6.31
C SER A 80 6.86 -6.28 -7.66
N THR A 81 5.57 -6.01 -7.66
CA THR A 81 4.85 -5.60 -8.88
C THR A 81 5.38 -4.25 -9.39
N PHE A 82 5.59 -3.29 -8.50
CA PHE A 82 6.23 -2.01 -8.84
C PHE A 82 7.59 -2.23 -9.51
N SER A 83 8.42 -3.11 -8.98
CA SER A 83 9.75 -3.39 -9.50
C SER A 83 9.71 -4.03 -10.90
N VAL A 84 8.79 -4.98 -11.11
CA VAL A 84 8.60 -5.63 -12.43
C VAL A 84 8.09 -4.64 -13.47
N GLU A 85 7.13 -3.81 -13.10
CA GLU A 85 6.60 -2.77 -13.98
C GLU A 85 7.69 -1.74 -14.33
N GLY A 86 8.45 -1.29 -13.33
CA GLY A 86 9.58 -0.38 -13.53
C GLY A 86 10.64 -0.96 -14.47
N LEU A 87 11.00 -2.22 -14.25
CA LEU A 87 11.95 -2.92 -15.14
C LEU A 87 11.43 -2.99 -16.58
N THR A 88 10.12 -3.22 -16.74
CA THR A 88 9.50 -3.27 -18.08
C THR A 88 9.64 -1.93 -18.80
N TYR A 89 9.37 -0.81 -18.14
CA TYR A 89 9.57 0.52 -18.72
C TYR A 89 11.02 0.79 -19.09
N LEU A 90 11.96 0.42 -18.22
CA LEU A 90 13.40 0.58 -18.50
C LEU A 90 13.84 -0.25 -19.71
N LYS A 91 13.35 -1.48 -19.83
CA LYS A 91 13.66 -2.37 -20.97
C LYS A 91 13.10 -1.82 -22.28
N ASN A 92 11.94 -1.16 -22.23
CA ASN A 92 11.31 -0.59 -23.41
C ASN A 92 11.86 0.80 -23.77
N GLY A 93 12.76 1.36 -22.97
CA GLY A 93 13.30 2.69 -23.18
C GLY A 93 12.39 3.83 -22.72
N ASP A 94 11.31 3.53 -22.00
CA ASP A 94 10.32 4.51 -21.50
C ASP A 94 10.79 5.15 -20.19
N LEU A 95 11.95 5.82 -20.23
CA LEU A 95 12.59 6.39 -19.06
C LEU A 95 11.71 7.43 -18.36
N LEU A 96 10.99 8.26 -19.13
CA LEU A 96 10.13 9.30 -18.57
C LEU A 96 8.97 8.68 -17.76
N ILE A 97 8.32 7.65 -18.28
CA ILE A 97 7.25 6.93 -17.58
C ILE A 97 7.81 6.28 -16.31
N PHE A 98 8.97 5.64 -16.40
CA PHE A 98 9.63 5.04 -15.25
C PHE A 98 9.92 6.07 -14.14
N LEU A 99 10.53 7.20 -14.48
CA LEU A 99 10.86 8.23 -13.50
C LEU A 99 9.62 8.85 -12.88
N THR A 100 8.60 9.13 -13.67
CA THR A 100 7.31 9.64 -13.19
C THR A 100 6.67 8.64 -12.21
N TYR A 101 6.61 7.38 -12.59
CA TYR A 101 6.06 6.31 -11.75
C TYR A 101 6.83 6.15 -10.44
N LEU A 102 8.15 6.16 -10.51
CA LEU A 102 9.04 6.08 -9.33
C LEU A 102 8.78 7.24 -8.36
N LEU A 103 8.78 8.47 -8.86
CA LEU A 103 8.59 9.65 -8.03
C LEU A 103 7.19 9.71 -7.41
N PHE A 104 6.13 9.48 -8.21
CA PHE A 104 4.76 9.46 -7.70
C PHE A 104 4.56 8.34 -6.67
N SER A 105 5.12 7.16 -6.91
CA SER A 105 4.99 6.04 -5.98
C SER A 105 5.64 6.35 -4.64
N ILE A 106 6.88 6.85 -4.63
CA ILE A 106 7.61 7.11 -3.39
C ILE A 106 7.02 8.31 -2.65
N ILE A 107 6.93 9.45 -3.32
CA ILE A 107 6.48 10.70 -2.69
C ILE A 107 5.02 10.59 -2.29
N GLY A 108 4.16 10.12 -3.19
CA GLY A 108 2.73 9.99 -2.93
C GLY A 108 2.41 9.02 -1.80
N SER A 109 3.09 7.89 -1.74
CA SER A 109 2.91 6.90 -0.67
C SER A 109 3.29 7.46 0.70
N ILE A 110 4.43 8.16 0.79
CA ILE A 110 4.87 8.77 2.05
C ILE A 110 3.91 9.89 2.47
N LEU A 111 3.49 10.74 1.53
CA LEU A 111 2.54 11.81 1.81
C LEU A 111 1.18 11.27 2.28
N LEU A 112 0.68 10.20 1.67
CA LEU A 112 -0.59 9.59 2.06
C LEU A 112 -0.48 8.89 3.42
N ALA A 113 0.62 8.24 3.73
CA ALA A 113 0.87 7.69 5.07
C ALA A 113 0.89 8.80 6.12
N ALA A 114 1.59 9.90 5.84
CA ALA A 114 1.61 11.07 6.72
C ALA A 114 0.20 11.67 6.87
N LEU A 115 -0.54 11.82 5.77
CA LEU A 115 -1.90 12.34 5.79
C LEU A 115 -2.82 11.48 6.66
N GLY A 116 -2.79 10.16 6.48
CA GLY A 116 -3.57 9.24 7.29
C GLY A 116 -3.24 9.36 8.78
N TYR A 117 -1.96 9.45 9.11
CA TYR A 117 -1.48 9.64 10.48
C TYR A 117 -2.00 10.94 11.08
N TYR A 118 -1.83 12.06 10.38
CA TYR A 118 -2.24 13.37 10.90
C TYR A 118 -3.76 13.54 10.96
N ILE A 119 -4.52 12.98 10.02
CA ILE A 119 -6.00 12.97 10.10
C ILE A 119 -6.46 12.28 11.38
N TYR A 120 -5.84 11.15 11.73
CA TYR A 120 -6.18 10.48 12.98
C TYR A 120 -5.84 11.35 14.20
N GLN A 121 -4.68 12.00 14.21
CA GLN A 121 -4.27 12.87 15.32
C GLN A 121 -5.23 14.04 15.50
N LEU A 122 -5.66 14.69 14.41
CA LEU A 122 -6.62 15.80 14.47
C LEU A 122 -7.98 15.37 15.01
N GLY A 123 -8.43 14.16 14.68
CA GLY A 123 -9.71 13.63 15.18
C GLY A 123 -9.70 13.27 16.67
N ASN A 124 -8.52 13.17 17.29
CA ASN A 124 -8.36 12.78 18.69
C ASN A 124 -7.72 13.87 19.55
N SER A 125 -7.56 15.07 19.04
CA SER A 125 -7.05 16.23 19.79
C SER A 125 -8.16 16.97 20.55
#